data_fd98bad017e732afce5561afa938e7d7
#
_entry.id   fd98bad017e732afce5561afa938e7d7
#
_cell.length_a   1.000
_cell.length_b   1.000
_cell.length_c   1.000
_cell.angle_alpha   90.00
_cell.angle_beta   90.00
_cell.angle_gamma   90.00
#
_symmetry.space_group_name_H-M   'P 1'
#
loop_
_entity.id
_entity.type
_entity.pdbx_description
1 polymer ?
#
loop_
_entity_poly.entity_id
_entity_poly.type
_entity_poly.pdbx_seq_one_letter_code
_entity_poly.pdbx_strand_id
1 'polypeptide(L)'
;MSNQNRPASIDRRGFLKLMAAGAAATPLALAGCGSSQQAADAPATTEAAADVAGAKLTFVGDDAFAPYRYLGVQGDGSQKVVGLDIAIADEMASRLGFTYDFEPQEFAATLASVQSSGTSFTMAMSANEEREQTYDFTRGYYQPLVGVLTMSDEVKKVEDLKGKSIACTTGTVQNKFIAAVMPDADIHTYDGGDQCMQEVLAGRVDAYLCDGAEGQSMRDANEGLVLGLLDRSETKDYVGVYRVMATKGASFVGAFDACIAEMLEDGTIDGYISQYVGEDFAWNGDTSASGQPTTGVVTSAK
;
A
#
# COMPACT_ATOMS: atom_id res chain seq x y z
N MET A 1 35.06 -0.09 -24.25
CA MET A 1 34.80 -1.49 -23.84
C MET A 1 33.84 -1.41 -22.68
N SER A 2 32.56 -1.44 -22.98
CA SER A 2 31.44 -1.27 -22.03
C SER A 2 30.94 -2.64 -21.62
N ASN A 3 30.92 -2.92 -20.34
CA ASN A 3 30.35 -4.13 -19.80
C ASN A 3 28.99 -3.79 -19.19
N GLN A 4 27.92 -4.08 -19.92
CA GLN A 4 26.54 -3.96 -19.43
C GLN A 4 26.15 -5.29 -18.79
N ASN A 5 26.05 -5.31 -17.47
CA ASN A 5 25.43 -6.41 -16.74
C ASN A 5 23.93 -6.07 -16.57
N ARG A 6 23.08 -6.65 -17.43
CA ARG A 6 21.63 -6.66 -17.22
C ARG A 6 21.27 -7.88 -16.38
N PRO A 7 20.42 -7.78 -15.36
CA PRO A 7 19.89 -8.95 -14.69
C PRO A 7 18.94 -9.72 -15.61
N ALA A 8 19.01 -11.04 -15.56
CA ALA A 8 18.24 -11.95 -16.39
C ALA A 8 16.76 -11.92 -16.02
N SER A 9 15.90 -11.75 -17.04
CA SER A 9 14.46 -11.90 -16.93
C SER A 9 14.10 -13.35 -16.55
N ILE A 10 13.35 -13.54 -15.48
CA ILE A 10 12.79 -14.83 -15.08
C ILE A 10 11.65 -15.17 -16.05
N ASP A 11 11.83 -16.23 -16.82
CA ASP A 11 10.86 -16.73 -17.81
C ASP A 11 9.66 -17.37 -17.10
N ARG A 12 8.46 -16.85 -17.34
CA ARG A 12 7.16 -17.31 -16.82
C ARG A 12 6.84 -18.78 -17.13
N ARG A 13 7.63 -19.46 -17.95
CA ARG A 13 7.42 -20.86 -18.32
C ARG A 13 8.09 -21.88 -17.39
N GLY A 14 8.93 -21.44 -16.45
CA GLY A 14 9.64 -22.30 -15.50
C GLY A 14 8.79 -22.70 -14.28
N PHE A 15 7.80 -21.92 -13.90
CA PHE A 15 7.03 -22.10 -12.66
C PHE A 15 5.91 -23.17 -12.74
N LEU A 16 5.50 -23.57 -13.93
CA LEU A 16 4.36 -24.51 -14.13
C LEU A 16 4.75 -26.00 -14.16
N LYS A 17 5.96 -26.40 -13.83
CA LYS A 17 6.41 -27.80 -13.98
C LYS A 17 6.62 -28.61 -12.69
N LEU A 18 6.25 -28.09 -11.52
CA LEU A 18 6.49 -28.81 -10.24
C LEU A 18 5.26 -29.35 -9.52
N MET A 19 4.10 -29.41 -10.16
CA MET A 19 2.88 -29.99 -9.56
C MET A 19 2.30 -31.12 -10.41
N ALA A 20 3.00 -32.24 -10.51
CA ALA A 20 2.40 -33.47 -11.00
C ALA A 20 3.23 -34.71 -10.59
N ALA A 21 3.00 -35.27 -9.42
CA ALA A 21 3.18 -36.70 -9.16
C ALA A 21 2.73 -37.08 -7.75
N GLY A 22 1.71 -37.92 -7.62
CA GLY A 22 1.37 -38.60 -6.39
C GLY A 22 -0.08 -39.06 -6.29
N ALA A 23 -0.43 -40.09 -7.07
CA ALA A 23 -1.76 -40.72 -7.02
C ALA A 23 -1.82 -41.89 -6.02
N ALA A 24 -2.99 -41.99 -5.40
CA ALA A 24 -3.72 -43.23 -5.02
C ALA A 24 -3.20 -44.15 -3.89
N ALA A 25 -3.97 -44.23 -2.81
CA ALA A 25 -4.34 -45.50 -2.21
C ALA A 25 -5.64 -45.37 -1.39
N THR A 26 -6.57 -46.25 -1.65
CA THR A 26 -7.94 -46.42 -1.13
C THR A 26 -7.98 -47.09 0.26
N PRO A 27 -9.16 -47.13 0.93
CA PRO A 27 -9.29 -47.19 2.40
C PRO A 27 -9.52 -48.61 2.95
N LEU A 28 -9.23 -48.79 4.22
CA LEU A 28 -9.81 -49.88 5.03
C LEU A 28 -10.34 -49.30 6.34
N ALA A 29 -11.63 -49.49 6.53
CA ALA A 29 -12.35 -49.17 7.76
C ALA A 29 -12.00 -50.16 8.86
N LEU A 30 -11.80 -49.67 10.09
CA LEU A 30 -11.98 -50.41 11.33
C LEU A 30 -12.46 -49.49 12.44
N ALA A 31 -13.61 -49.84 12.98
CA ALA A 31 -14.25 -49.16 14.09
C ALA A 31 -13.49 -49.37 15.40
N GLY A 32 -13.36 -48.32 16.20
CA GLY A 32 -12.82 -48.36 17.57
C GLY A 32 -13.21 -47.12 18.33
N CYS A 33 -13.98 -47.27 19.40
CA CYS A 33 -14.51 -46.24 20.29
C CYS A 33 -13.41 -45.48 21.08
N GLY A 34 -13.67 -44.21 21.27
CA GLY A 34 -13.36 -43.48 22.51
C GLY A 34 -12.06 -42.75 22.58
N SER A 35 -12.13 -41.45 22.43
CA SER A 35 -11.60 -40.40 23.31
C SER A 35 -11.75 -39.04 22.63
N SER A 36 -12.23 -38.08 23.39
CA SER A 36 -12.35 -36.66 23.04
C SER A 36 -11.03 -36.12 22.54
N GLN A 37 -10.90 -35.94 21.23
CA GLN A 37 -9.86 -35.16 20.61
C GLN A 37 -10.47 -33.82 20.23
N GLN A 38 -9.94 -32.80 20.88
CA GLN A 38 -10.11 -31.40 20.55
C GLN A 38 -10.01 -31.23 19.03
N ALA A 39 -11.07 -30.73 18.42
CA ALA A 39 -11.02 -30.29 17.03
C ALA A 39 -9.94 -29.21 16.94
N ALA A 40 -8.87 -29.51 16.24
CA ALA A 40 -7.93 -28.47 15.78
C ALA A 40 -8.72 -27.58 14.84
N ASP A 41 -8.76 -26.29 15.15
CA ASP A 41 -9.34 -25.25 14.29
C ASP A 41 -8.75 -25.42 12.88
N ALA A 42 -9.62 -25.71 11.92
CA ALA A 42 -9.29 -25.54 10.51
C ALA A 42 -9.11 -24.04 10.29
N PRO A 43 -8.12 -23.61 9.50
CA PRO A 43 -7.84 -22.20 9.33
C PRO A 43 -9.07 -21.48 8.75
N ALA A 44 -9.45 -20.37 9.38
CA ALA A 44 -10.57 -19.51 9.00
C ALA A 44 -10.52 -19.00 7.54
N THR A 45 -9.40 -19.17 6.87
CA THR A 45 -9.09 -18.80 5.49
C THR A 45 -10.00 -19.46 4.45
N THR A 46 -10.41 -20.71 4.66
CA THR A 46 -11.16 -21.46 3.63
C THR A 46 -12.63 -21.01 3.53
N GLU A 47 -13.21 -20.56 4.62
CA GLU A 47 -14.60 -20.07 4.65
C GLU A 47 -14.71 -18.64 4.13
N ALA A 48 -13.78 -17.76 4.50
CA ALA A 48 -13.71 -16.37 4.03
C ALA A 48 -13.39 -16.25 2.54
N ALA A 49 -12.55 -17.16 1.99
CA ALA A 49 -12.25 -17.19 0.55
C ALA A 49 -13.45 -17.54 -0.31
N ALA A 50 -14.38 -18.37 0.21
CA ALA A 50 -15.60 -18.76 -0.52
C ALA A 50 -16.58 -17.59 -0.70
N ASP A 51 -16.57 -16.61 0.20
CA ASP A 51 -17.51 -15.48 0.18
C ASP A 51 -17.17 -14.42 -0.89
N VAL A 52 -15.94 -14.41 -1.43
CA VAL A 52 -15.51 -13.42 -2.41
C VAL A 52 -15.27 -14.01 -3.81
N ALA A 53 -15.23 -15.35 -3.93
CA ALA A 53 -14.99 -16.02 -5.20
C ALA A 53 -16.08 -15.69 -6.24
N GLY A 54 -15.68 -15.26 -7.43
CA GLY A 54 -16.57 -14.84 -8.50
C GLY A 54 -17.15 -13.43 -8.33
N ALA A 55 -16.84 -12.72 -7.25
CA ALA A 55 -17.26 -11.33 -7.07
C ALA A 55 -16.63 -10.42 -8.12
N LYS A 56 -17.35 -9.36 -8.49
CA LYS A 56 -16.83 -8.24 -9.26
C LYS A 56 -16.73 -7.02 -8.36
N LEU A 57 -15.52 -6.56 -8.13
CA LEU A 57 -15.23 -5.44 -7.26
C LEU A 57 -14.71 -4.24 -8.07
N THR A 58 -14.66 -3.08 -7.44
CA THR A 58 -14.05 -1.88 -8.02
C THR A 58 -12.91 -1.40 -7.12
N PHE A 59 -11.71 -1.32 -7.68
CA PHE A 59 -10.59 -0.67 -7.03
C PHE A 59 -10.57 0.80 -7.46
N VAL A 60 -10.85 1.71 -6.54
CA VAL A 60 -10.84 3.16 -6.78
C VAL A 60 -9.58 3.80 -6.20
N GLY A 61 -9.00 4.75 -6.89
CA GLY A 61 -7.81 5.47 -6.42
C GLY A 61 -7.17 6.34 -7.47
N ASP A 62 -6.21 7.14 -7.06
CA ASP A 62 -5.38 7.99 -7.91
C ASP A 62 -4.42 7.13 -8.73
N ASP A 63 -4.30 7.36 -10.03
CA ASP A 63 -3.35 6.70 -10.94
C ASP A 63 -2.08 7.53 -11.22
N ALA A 64 -1.89 8.61 -10.47
CA ALA A 64 -0.67 9.42 -10.44
C ALA A 64 0.14 9.26 -9.14
N PHE A 65 -0.14 8.23 -8.36
CA PHE A 65 0.47 7.94 -7.06
C PHE A 65 1.58 6.88 -7.15
N ALA A 66 2.67 7.18 -7.84
CA ALA A 66 3.84 6.29 -7.91
C ALA A 66 4.59 6.25 -6.57
N PRO A 67 5.11 5.08 -6.13
CA PRO A 67 5.20 3.80 -6.83
C PRO A 67 4.03 2.84 -6.56
N TYR A 68 2.96 3.30 -5.90
CA TYR A 68 1.83 2.48 -5.48
C TYR A 68 0.85 2.19 -6.61
N ARG A 69 0.43 3.23 -7.35
CA ARG A 69 -0.47 3.16 -8.52
C ARG A 69 -0.07 4.25 -9.52
N TYR A 70 0.32 3.87 -10.72
CA TYR A 70 0.71 4.82 -11.75
C TYR A 70 0.61 4.22 -13.16
N LEU A 71 0.54 5.07 -14.17
CA LEU A 71 0.49 4.63 -15.57
C LEU A 71 1.87 4.13 -16.03
N GLY A 72 2.01 2.82 -16.18
CA GLY A 72 3.21 2.18 -16.71
C GLY A 72 3.07 1.84 -18.19
N VAL A 73 4.14 2.04 -18.97
CA VAL A 73 4.19 1.67 -20.38
C VAL A 73 4.50 0.18 -20.51
N GLN A 74 3.66 -0.55 -21.23
CA GLN A 74 3.81 -1.96 -21.51
C GLN A 74 4.75 -2.20 -22.68
N GLY A 75 5.21 -3.44 -22.88
CA GLY A 75 6.11 -3.81 -23.96
C GLY A 75 5.56 -3.61 -25.38
N ASP A 76 4.24 -3.48 -25.52
CA ASP A 76 3.54 -3.17 -26.79
C ASP A 76 3.25 -1.66 -26.98
N GLY A 77 3.69 -0.82 -26.03
CA GLY A 77 3.48 0.62 -26.02
C GLY A 77 2.14 1.07 -25.43
N SER A 78 1.26 0.16 -25.02
CA SER A 78 0.03 0.50 -24.28
C SER A 78 0.35 0.95 -22.87
N GLN A 79 -0.57 1.70 -22.26
CA GLN A 79 -0.47 2.09 -20.84
C GLN A 79 -1.43 1.25 -19.99
N LYS A 80 -0.95 0.82 -18.84
CA LYS A 80 -1.74 0.13 -17.81
C LYS A 80 -1.35 0.70 -16.45
N VAL A 81 -2.32 0.80 -15.54
CA VAL A 81 -2.01 1.12 -14.14
C VAL A 81 -1.23 -0.05 -13.53
N VAL A 82 -0.10 0.27 -12.92
CA VAL A 82 0.83 -0.66 -12.28
C VAL A 82 1.29 -0.08 -10.94
N GLY A 83 2.05 -0.84 -10.18
CA GLY A 83 2.64 -0.41 -8.91
C GLY A 83 2.39 -1.41 -7.79
N LEU A 84 2.84 -1.07 -6.59
CA LEU A 84 2.75 -1.94 -5.41
C LEU A 84 1.31 -2.40 -5.14
N ASP A 85 0.38 -1.45 -5.07
CA ASP A 85 -1.02 -1.74 -4.73
C ASP A 85 -1.70 -2.60 -5.80
N ILE A 86 -1.40 -2.34 -7.07
CA ILE A 86 -1.94 -3.13 -8.19
C ILE A 86 -1.38 -4.56 -8.15
N ALA A 87 -0.09 -4.73 -7.86
CA ALA A 87 0.50 -6.06 -7.74
C ALA A 87 -0.11 -6.87 -6.59
N ILE A 88 -0.34 -6.23 -5.44
CA ILE A 88 -1.01 -6.85 -4.30
C ILE A 88 -2.48 -7.18 -4.63
N ALA A 89 -3.20 -6.27 -5.28
CA ALA A 89 -4.61 -6.50 -5.67
C ALA A 89 -4.74 -7.62 -6.71
N ASP A 90 -3.86 -7.68 -7.72
CA ASP A 90 -3.80 -8.74 -8.73
C ASP A 90 -3.53 -10.11 -8.07
N GLU A 91 -2.63 -10.18 -7.10
CA GLU A 91 -2.33 -11.41 -6.34
C GLU A 91 -3.51 -11.84 -5.46
N MET A 92 -4.14 -10.90 -4.74
CA MET A 92 -5.35 -11.18 -3.97
C MET A 92 -6.48 -11.69 -4.88
N ALA A 93 -6.69 -11.07 -6.05
CA ALA A 93 -7.69 -11.50 -7.02
C ALA A 93 -7.41 -12.92 -7.52
N SER A 94 -6.15 -13.25 -7.77
CA SER A 94 -5.72 -14.59 -8.17
C SER A 94 -5.97 -15.65 -7.09
N ARG A 95 -5.61 -15.34 -5.83
CA ARG A 95 -5.75 -16.29 -4.70
C ARG A 95 -7.21 -16.52 -4.29
N LEU A 96 -7.99 -15.44 -4.28
CA LEU A 96 -9.38 -15.45 -3.79
C LEU A 96 -10.43 -15.67 -4.89
N GLY A 97 -10.04 -15.61 -6.18
CA GLY A 97 -10.93 -15.86 -7.31
C GLY A 97 -11.95 -14.77 -7.61
N PHE A 98 -11.68 -13.52 -7.23
CA PHE A 98 -12.49 -12.36 -7.64
C PHE A 98 -11.89 -11.65 -8.85
N THR A 99 -12.64 -10.71 -9.42
CA THR A 99 -12.16 -9.79 -10.46
C THR A 99 -12.41 -8.36 -10.01
N TYR A 100 -11.61 -7.42 -10.49
CA TYR A 100 -11.86 -6.01 -10.26
C TYR A 100 -11.57 -5.16 -11.50
N ASP A 101 -12.27 -4.02 -11.57
CA ASP A 101 -11.93 -2.94 -12.48
C ASP A 101 -11.26 -1.81 -11.67
N PHE A 102 -10.21 -1.21 -12.22
CA PHE A 102 -9.58 -0.03 -11.61
C PHE A 102 -10.23 1.23 -12.17
N GLU A 103 -10.74 2.09 -11.28
CA GLU A 103 -11.33 3.38 -11.63
C GLU A 103 -10.48 4.53 -11.07
N PRO A 104 -9.79 5.31 -11.92
CA PRO A 104 -8.98 6.43 -11.48
C PRO A 104 -9.83 7.56 -10.89
N GLN A 105 -9.48 8.00 -9.69
CA GLN A 105 -10.18 9.06 -8.96
C GLN A 105 -9.22 9.82 -8.06
N GLU A 106 -9.41 11.12 -7.93
CA GLU A 106 -8.76 11.95 -6.92
C GLU A 106 -9.06 11.46 -5.50
N PHE A 107 -8.16 11.76 -4.55
CA PHE A 107 -8.21 11.19 -3.20
C PHE A 107 -9.57 11.42 -2.49
N ALA A 108 -10.11 12.65 -2.53
CA ALA A 108 -11.39 12.95 -1.89
C ALA A 108 -12.57 12.20 -2.53
N ALA A 109 -12.57 12.06 -3.86
CA ALA A 109 -13.57 11.28 -4.59
C ALA A 109 -13.46 9.79 -4.27
N THR A 110 -12.24 9.26 -4.13
CA THR A 110 -11.96 7.89 -3.70
C THR A 110 -12.63 7.56 -2.36
N LEU A 111 -12.48 8.44 -1.37
CA LEU A 111 -13.11 8.27 -0.06
C LEU A 111 -14.64 8.19 -0.17
N ALA A 112 -15.26 9.09 -0.95
CA ALA A 112 -16.71 9.12 -1.16
C ALA A 112 -17.21 7.87 -1.91
N SER A 113 -16.49 7.41 -2.93
CA SER A 113 -16.83 6.21 -3.71
C SER A 113 -16.79 4.96 -2.84
N VAL A 114 -15.74 4.76 -2.04
CA VAL A 114 -15.63 3.63 -1.10
C VAL A 114 -16.75 3.68 -0.07
N GLN A 115 -17.08 4.86 0.48
CA GLN A 115 -18.14 5.00 1.47
C GLN A 115 -19.52 4.60 0.93
N SER A 116 -19.79 4.94 -0.33
CA SER A 116 -21.12 4.77 -0.95
C SER A 116 -21.35 3.39 -1.57
N SER A 117 -20.32 2.55 -1.70
CA SER A 117 -20.40 1.28 -2.42
C SER A 117 -19.94 0.10 -1.56
N GLY A 118 -20.78 -0.94 -1.47
CA GLY A 118 -20.43 -2.20 -0.80
C GLY A 118 -19.47 -3.10 -1.59
N THR A 119 -19.11 -2.73 -2.82
CA THR A 119 -18.22 -3.49 -3.71
C THR A 119 -16.95 -2.73 -4.09
N SER A 120 -16.77 -1.51 -3.60
CA SER A 120 -15.57 -0.71 -3.85
C SER A 120 -14.56 -0.83 -2.71
N PHE A 121 -13.28 -0.84 -3.06
CA PHE A 121 -12.17 -0.77 -2.14
C PHE A 121 -11.09 0.17 -2.64
N THR A 122 -10.22 0.60 -1.74
CA THR A 122 -9.00 1.34 -2.06
C THR A 122 -7.85 0.84 -1.20
N MET A 123 -6.63 1.21 -1.57
CA MET A 123 -5.40 0.78 -0.91
C MET A 123 -4.54 1.99 -0.53
N ALA A 124 -3.39 1.77 0.11
CA ALA A 124 -2.50 2.79 0.66
C ALA A 124 -3.20 3.71 1.68
N MET A 125 -4.05 3.14 2.52
CA MET A 125 -4.86 3.89 3.48
C MET A 125 -4.41 3.62 4.92
N SER A 126 -3.97 4.67 5.62
CA SER A 126 -3.78 4.59 7.08
C SER A 126 -5.13 4.67 7.80
N ALA A 127 -5.36 3.74 8.73
CA ALA A 127 -6.50 3.82 9.64
C ALA A 127 -6.29 4.92 10.68
N ASN A 128 -7.37 5.54 11.12
CA ASN A 128 -7.47 6.42 12.28
C ASN A 128 -8.89 6.38 12.84
N GLU A 129 -9.08 6.88 14.05
CA GLU A 129 -10.38 6.82 14.76
C GLU A 129 -11.56 7.38 13.94
N GLU A 130 -11.36 8.47 13.20
CA GLU A 130 -12.39 9.07 12.35
C GLU A 130 -12.78 8.14 11.19
N ARG A 131 -11.77 7.59 10.48
CA ARG A 131 -11.99 6.68 9.36
C ARG A 131 -12.62 5.37 9.79
N GLU A 132 -12.24 4.82 10.95
CA GLU A 132 -12.78 3.57 11.49
C GLU A 132 -14.27 3.65 11.87
N GLN A 133 -14.85 4.84 12.00
CA GLN A 133 -16.29 5.01 12.16
C GLN A 133 -17.07 4.69 10.87
N THR A 134 -16.44 4.92 9.70
CA THR A 134 -17.09 4.86 8.40
C THR A 134 -16.62 3.67 7.55
N TYR A 135 -15.38 3.22 7.76
CA TYR A 135 -14.72 2.21 6.95
C TYR A 135 -14.22 1.05 7.78
N ASP A 136 -14.10 -0.11 7.15
CA ASP A 136 -13.34 -1.25 7.66
C ASP A 136 -12.01 -1.36 6.93
N PHE A 137 -11.02 -1.89 7.65
CA PHE A 137 -9.64 -2.02 7.18
C PHE A 137 -9.14 -3.44 7.35
N THR A 138 -8.27 -3.86 6.44
CA THR A 138 -7.44 -5.05 6.65
C THR A 138 -6.29 -4.76 7.62
N ARG A 139 -5.49 -5.77 7.95
CA ARG A 139 -4.14 -5.56 8.53
C ARG A 139 -3.28 -4.72 7.59
N GLY A 140 -2.19 -4.17 8.14
CA GLY A 140 -1.22 -3.41 7.36
C GLY A 140 -0.38 -4.29 6.45
N TYR A 141 -0.03 -3.76 5.28
CA TYR A 141 0.88 -4.42 4.34
C TYR A 141 2.16 -3.62 4.07
N TYR A 142 2.18 -2.32 4.37
CA TYR A 142 3.34 -1.45 4.19
C TYR A 142 3.35 -0.30 5.20
N GLN A 143 4.54 0.11 5.68
CA GLN A 143 4.72 1.26 6.56
C GLN A 143 5.35 2.42 5.79
N PRO A 144 4.59 3.46 5.42
CA PRO A 144 5.14 4.61 4.73
C PRO A 144 5.98 5.49 5.66
N LEU A 145 6.93 6.22 5.08
CA LEU A 145 7.60 7.36 5.68
C LEU A 145 6.94 8.65 5.20
N VAL A 146 7.14 9.74 5.94
CA VAL A 146 6.70 11.07 5.52
C VAL A 146 7.85 11.78 4.83
N GLY A 147 7.62 12.19 3.59
CA GLY A 147 8.53 12.95 2.78
C GLY A 147 8.19 14.43 2.75
N VAL A 148 9.20 15.23 2.50
CA VAL A 148 9.06 16.67 2.23
C VAL A 148 9.86 17.01 0.96
N LEU A 149 9.15 17.39 -0.09
CA LEU A 149 9.74 17.88 -1.34
C LEU A 149 9.91 19.40 -1.28
N THR A 150 11.08 19.88 -1.68
CA THR A 150 11.43 21.31 -1.80
C THR A 150 12.28 21.57 -3.05
N MET A 151 12.50 22.82 -3.39
CA MET A 151 13.49 23.26 -4.41
C MET A 151 14.80 23.74 -3.79
N SER A 152 15.00 23.59 -2.49
CA SER A 152 16.16 24.14 -1.79
C SER A 152 16.85 23.11 -0.91
N ASP A 153 16.54 23.13 0.38
CA ASP A 153 17.23 22.33 1.38
C ASP A 153 16.45 21.07 1.76
N GLU A 154 17.16 20.02 2.12
CA GLU A 154 16.57 18.80 2.66
C GLU A 154 15.94 19.07 4.04
N VAL A 155 14.63 18.80 4.16
CA VAL A 155 13.87 18.95 5.41
C VAL A 155 13.82 17.60 6.12
N LYS A 156 14.35 17.51 7.33
CA LYS A 156 14.42 16.26 8.13
C LYS A 156 13.60 16.29 9.40
N LYS A 157 13.14 17.47 9.83
CA LYS A 157 12.34 17.66 11.03
C LYS A 157 11.19 18.60 10.76
N VAL A 158 10.13 18.45 11.51
CA VAL A 158 8.98 19.37 11.46
C VAL A 158 9.40 20.80 11.72
N GLU A 159 10.38 21.01 12.61
CA GLU A 159 10.88 22.36 12.93
C GLU A 159 11.48 23.10 11.72
N ASP A 160 12.05 22.37 10.75
CA ASP A 160 12.64 22.95 9.52
C ASP A 160 11.57 23.54 8.57
N LEU A 161 10.28 23.23 8.83
CA LEU A 161 9.13 23.77 8.09
C LEU A 161 8.62 25.11 8.63
N LYS A 162 9.16 25.61 9.74
CA LYS A 162 8.74 26.90 10.31
C LYS A 162 8.92 28.05 9.33
N GLY A 163 7.82 28.78 9.10
CA GLY A 163 7.80 29.96 8.22
C GLY A 163 7.78 29.61 6.73
N LYS A 164 7.65 28.35 6.37
CA LYS A 164 7.46 27.88 4.99
C LYS A 164 5.98 27.74 4.68
N SER A 165 5.63 28.01 3.43
CA SER A 165 4.33 27.63 2.86
C SER A 165 4.36 26.17 2.45
N ILE A 166 3.34 25.39 2.88
CA ILE A 166 3.34 23.93 2.79
C ILE A 166 2.14 23.47 1.98
N ALA A 167 2.39 22.76 0.87
CA ALA A 167 1.35 22.07 0.12
C ALA A 167 1.05 20.71 0.75
N CYS A 168 -0.21 20.30 0.73
CA CYS A 168 -0.69 18.98 1.12
C CYS A 168 -1.84 18.54 0.23
N THR A 169 -1.99 17.24 -0.01
CA THR A 169 -3.23 16.71 -0.62
C THR A 169 -4.35 16.74 0.41
N THR A 170 -5.49 17.29 0.03
CA THR A 170 -6.66 17.50 0.89
C THR A 170 -7.13 16.20 1.55
N GLY A 171 -7.29 16.21 2.88
CA GLY A 171 -7.84 15.09 3.65
C GLY A 171 -6.89 13.91 3.89
N THR A 172 -5.63 14.00 3.47
CA THR A 172 -4.61 12.99 3.76
C THR A 172 -4.20 13.02 5.23
N VAL A 173 -3.54 11.93 5.68
CA VAL A 173 -2.98 11.90 7.04
C VAL A 173 -1.83 12.88 7.20
N GLN A 174 -1.07 13.18 6.13
CA GLN A 174 -0.04 14.21 6.12
C GLN A 174 -0.61 15.60 6.35
N ASN A 175 -1.74 15.93 5.69
CA ASN A 175 -2.43 17.20 5.90
C ASN A 175 -2.92 17.32 7.37
N LYS A 176 -3.51 16.27 7.93
CA LYS A 176 -3.95 16.25 9.34
C LYS A 176 -2.76 16.35 10.31
N PHE A 177 -1.67 15.64 10.01
CA PHE A 177 -0.45 15.68 10.80
C PHE A 177 0.10 17.10 10.93
N ILE A 178 0.39 17.77 9.80
CA ILE A 178 1.00 19.10 9.84
C ILE A 178 0.08 20.14 10.51
N ALA A 179 -1.22 20.07 10.27
CA ALA A 179 -2.19 20.94 10.91
C ALA A 179 -2.26 20.75 12.44
N ALA A 180 -2.02 19.53 12.93
CA ALA A 180 -2.02 19.23 14.36
C ALA A 180 -0.73 19.66 15.05
N VAL A 181 0.44 19.41 14.42
CA VAL A 181 1.74 19.70 15.06
C VAL A 181 2.23 21.14 14.81
N MET A 182 1.71 21.80 13.78
CA MET A 182 2.01 23.20 13.42
C MET A 182 0.72 23.95 13.09
N PRO A 183 -0.13 24.27 14.08
CA PRO A 183 -1.46 24.87 13.84
C PRO A 183 -1.39 26.27 13.20
N ASP A 184 -0.26 26.96 13.31
CA ASP A 184 -0.03 28.28 12.71
C ASP A 184 0.71 28.22 11.37
N ALA A 185 0.92 27.02 10.79
CA ALA A 185 1.60 26.85 9.50
C ALA A 185 0.74 27.39 8.34
N ASP A 186 1.40 27.93 7.33
CA ASP A 186 0.77 28.36 6.07
C ASP A 186 0.56 27.12 5.18
N ILE A 187 -0.62 26.47 5.33
CA ILE A 187 -0.96 25.22 4.65
C ILE A 187 -1.89 25.49 3.47
N HIS A 188 -1.47 25.04 2.29
CA HIS A 188 -2.22 25.06 1.05
C HIS A 188 -2.64 23.64 0.67
N THR A 189 -3.90 23.42 0.42
CA THR A 189 -4.41 22.07 0.07
C THR A 189 -4.83 22.00 -1.39
N TYR A 190 -4.53 20.85 -2.03
CA TYR A 190 -4.81 20.57 -3.44
C TYR A 190 -5.47 19.19 -3.57
N ASP A 191 -6.02 18.89 -4.73
CA ASP A 191 -6.78 17.66 -4.96
C ASP A 191 -5.87 16.42 -5.12
N GLY A 192 -4.64 16.60 -5.66
CA GLY A 192 -3.68 15.52 -5.89
C GLY A 192 -2.23 15.92 -5.57
N GLY A 193 -1.36 14.90 -5.42
CA GLY A 193 0.07 15.09 -5.12
C GLY A 193 0.85 15.72 -6.27
N ASP A 194 0.48 15.43 -7.52
CA ASP A 194 1.06 16.04 -8.70
C ASP A 194 0.84 17.55 -8.75
N GLN A 195 -0.33 18.03 -8.33
CA GLN A 195 -0.63 19.46 -8.20
C GLN A 195 0.25 20.10 -7.11
N CYS A 196 0.37 19.47 -5.94
CA CYS A 196 1.25 19.93 -4.87
C CYS A 196 2.71 20.08 -5.37
N MET A 197 3.22 19.05 -6.07
CA MET A 197 4.56 19.07 -6.65
C MET A 197 4.73 20.23 -7.66
N GLN A 198 3.75 20.46 -8.54
CA GLN A 198 3.77 21.55 -9.52
C GLN A 198 3.81 22.94 -8.85
N GLU A 199 3.15 23.10 -7.71
CA GLU A 199 3.20 24.34 -6.92
C GLU A 199 4.62 24.61 -6.35
N VAL A 200 5.30 23.54 -5.86
CA VAL A 200 6.70 23.61 -5.42
C VAL A 200 7.63 23.96 -6.58
N LEU A 201 7.50 23.24 -7.71
CA LEU A 201 8.33 23.51 -8.91
C LEU A 201 8.16 24.95 -9.44
N ALA A 202 6.95 25.49 -9.33
CA ALA A 202 6.64 26.87 -9.73
C ALA A 202 7.05 27.92 -8.69
N GLY A 203 7.54 27.52 -7.52
CA GLY A 203 7.91 28.41 -6.41
C GLY A 203 6.73 29.17 -5.79
N ARG A 204 5.50 28.62 -5.91
CA ARG A 204 4.31 29.20 -5.28
C ARG A 204 4.10 28.72 -3.85
N VAL A 205 4.67 27.57 -3.49
CA VAL A 205 4.83 27.09 -2.13
C VAL A 205 6.28 26.62 -1.91
N ASP A 206 6.73 26.60 -0.68
CA ASP A 206 8.11 26.23 -0.33
C ASP A 206 8.33 24.73 -0.23
N ALA A 207 7.30 23.99 0.17
CA ALA A 207 7.39 22.55 0.44
C ALA A 207 6.11 21.81 0.10
N TYR A 208 6.24 20.53 -0.26
CA TYR A 208 5.13 19.58 -0.33
C TYR A 208 5.35 18.44 0.67
N LEU A 209 4.42 18.28 1.60
CA LEU A 209 4.42 17.21 2.59
C LEU A 209 3.69 15.99 2.00
N CYS A 210 4.44 14.96 1.65
CA CYS A 210 4.01 13.80 0.86
C CYS A 210 4.28 12.46 1.56
N ASP A 211 3.94 11.37 0.88
CA ASP A 211 4.53 10.06 1.16
C ASP A 211 6.00 10.04 0.70
N GLY A 212 6.87 9.35 1.46
CA GLY A 212 8.30 9.35 1.18
C GLY A 212 8.67 8.70 -0.15
N ALA A 213 8.05 7.56 -0.48
CA ALA A 213 8.31 6.86 -1.74
C ALA A 213 7.67 7.57 -2.94
N GLU A 214 6.50 8.20 -2.76
CA GLU A 214 5.92 9.11 -3.74
C GLU A 214 6.88 10.27 -4.02
N GLY A 215 7.35 10.94 -2.95
CA GLY A 215 8.30 12.03 -3.06
C GLY A 215 9.59 11.61 -3.76
N GLN A 216 10.10 10.40 -3.53
CA GLN A 216 11.24 9.88 -4.27
C GLN A 216 10.93 9.75 -5.77
N SER A 217 9.80 9.17 -6.11
CA SER A 217 9.38 9.01 -7.51
C SER A 217 9.28 10.37 -8.22
N MET A 218 8.71 11.37 -7.54
CA MET A 218 8.61 12.74 -8.05
C MET A 218 9.97 13.41 -8.22
N ARG A 219 10.87 13.29 -7.23
CA ARG A 219 12.23 13.82 -7.29
C ARG A 219 13.03 13.21 -8.44
N ASP A 220 12.92 11.90 -8.64
CA ASP A 220 13.67 11.19 -9.67
C ASP A 220 13.17 11.53 -11.09
N ALA A 221 11.91 11.94 -11.22
CA ALA A 221 11.32 12.40 -12.47
C ALA A 221 11.50 13.90 -12.76
N ASN A 222 11.85 14.73 -11.75
CA ASN A 222 11.88 16.18 -11.88
C ASN A 222 13.19 16.75 -11.33
N GLU A 223 14.01 17.29 -12.21
CA GLU A 223 15.29 17.91 -11.85
C GLU A 223 15.09 19.13 -10.92
N GLY A 224 15.92 19.24 -9.90
CA GLY A 224 15.92 20.34 -8.94
C GLY A 224 15.10 20.07 -7.68
N LEU A 225 14.24 19.06 -7.65
CA LEU A 225 13.56 18.68 -6.42
C LEU A 225 14.52 18.01 -5.43
N VAL A 226 14.39 18.37 -4.18
CA VAL A 226 15.09 17.77 -3.04
C VAL A 226 14.07 17.09 -2.14
N LEU A 227 14.32 15.83 -1.79
CA LEU A 227 13.51 15.07 -0.85
C LEU A 227 14.20 14.96 0.50
N GLY A 228 13.54 15.43 1.55
CA GLY A 228 13.85 15.09 2.92
C GLY A 228 12.87 14.09 3.48
N LEU A 229 13.28 13.27 4.45
CA LEU A 229 12.42 12.37 5.17
C LEU A 229 12.34 12.81 6.63
N LEU A 230 11.11 13.00 7.13
CA LEU A 230 10.90 13.32 8.54
C LEU A 230 11.21 12.12 9.43
N ASP A 231 11.76 12.39 10.60
CA ASP A 231 11.99 11.35 11.60
C ASP A 231 10.67 10.69 11.99
N ARG A 232 10.65 9.34 12.01
CA ARG A 232 9.47 8.58 12.33
C ARG A 232 8.93 8.87 13.73
N SER A 233 9.79 9.23 14.68
CA SER A 233 9.34 9.61 16.02
C SER A 233 8.41 10.83 16.04
N GLU A 234 8.49 11.72 15.02
CA GLU A 234 7.63 12.87 14.87
C GLU A 234 6.29 12.53 14.16
N THR A 235 6.24 11.43 13.39
CA THR A 235 5.13 11.13 12.48
C THR A 235 4.30 9.91 12.89
N LYS A 236 4.83 9.01 13.74
CA LYS A 236 4.27 7.69 14.05
C LYS A 236 2.86 7.71 14.63
N ASP A 237 2.49 8.74 15.35
CA ASP A 237 1.17 8.86 15.98
C ASP A 237 0.08 9.35 15.01
N TYR A 238 0.47 9.74 13.79
CA TYR A 238 -0.41 10.26 12.75
C TYR A 238 -0.43 9.40 11.50
N VAL A 239 0.74 8.88 11.10
CA VAL A 239 0.90 8.12 9.86
C VAL A 239 1.09 6.65 10.17
N GLY A 240 0.01 5.89 10.09
CA GLY A 240 -0.03 4.46 10.30
C GLY A 240 0.38 3.66 9.06
N VAL A 241 0.35 2.33 9.20
CA VAL A 241 0.58 1.40 8.10
C VAL A 241 -0.48 1.54 7.01
N TYR A 242 -0.10 1.27 5.77
CA TYR A 242 -1.03 1.16 4.65
C TYR A 242 -1.81 -0.14 4.69
N ARG A 243 -3.10 -0.04 4.42
CA ARG A 243 -4.12 -1.08 4.49
C ARG A 243 -5.03 -1.00 3.28
N VAL A 244 -5.74 -2.08 2.99
CA VAL A 244 -6.93 -2.01 2.16
C VAL A 244 -8.07 -1.44 3.00
N MET A 245 -8.84 -0.54 2.42
CA MET A 245 -10.01 0.11 3.03
C MET A 245 -11.25 -0.13 2.19
N ALA A 246 -12.34 -0.47 2.84
CA ALA A 246 -13.67 -0.61 2.24
C ALA A 246 -14.73 0.05 3.12
N THR A 247 -15.96 0.17 2.61
CA THR A 247 -17.07 0.67 3.43
C THR A 247 -17.31 -0.24 4.64
N LYS A 248 -17.84 0.32 5.70
CA LYS A 248 -18.16 -0.42 6.93
C LYS A 248 -19.10 -1.60 6.64
N GLY A 249 -18.71 -2.81 7.10
CA GLY A 249 -19.48 -4.03 6.90
C GLY A 249 -19.35 -4.68 5.52
N ALA A 250 -18.39 -4.25 4.68
CA ALA A 250 -18.15 -4.91 3.41
C ALA A 250 -17.68 -6.37 3.62
N SER A 251 -18.40 -7.33 3.00
CA SER A 251 -18.25 -8.77 3.28
C SER A 251 -16.87 -9.32 2.91
N PHE A 252 -16.18 -8.72 1.95
CA PHE A 252 -14.88 -9.20 1.45
C PHE A 252 -13.67 -8.82 2.31
N VAL A 253 -13.81 -7.86 3.26
CA VAL A 253 -12.67 -7.35 4.05
C VAL A 253 -12.00 -8.46 4.85
N GLY A 254 -12.75 -9.39 5.43
CA GLY A 254 -12.21 -10.53 6.17
C GLY A 254 -11.37 -11.47 5.30
N ALA A 255 -11.83 -11.74 4.06
CA ALA A 255 -11.09 -12.55 3.09
C ALA A 255 -9.79 -11.85 2.64
N PHE A 256 -9.86 -10.55 2.39
CA PHE A 256 -8.70 -9.74 2.03
C PHE A 256 -7.67 -9.70 3.17
N ASP A 257 -8.14 -9.52 4.42
CA ASP A 257 -7.27 -9.54 5.60
C ASP A 257 -6.52 -10.85 5.75
N ALA A 258 -7.22 -11.98 5.61
CA ALA A 258 -6.61 -13.31 5.67
C ALA A 258 -5.60 -13.53 4.53
N CYS A 259 -5.94 -13.12 3.30
CA CYS A 259 -5.05 -13.23 2.15
C CYS A 259 -3.77 -12.39 2.31
N ILE A 260 -3.90 -11.15 2.81
CA ILE A 260 -2.74 -10.30 3.13
C ILE A 260 -1.86 -10.96 4.20
N ALA A 261 -2.45 -11.64 5.21
CA ALA A 261 -1.67 -12.39 6.19
C ALA A 261 -0.79 -13.46 5.54
N GLU A 262 -1.39 -14.25 4.65
CA GLU A 262 -0.66 -15.29 3.92
C GLU A 262 0.44 -14.70 3.03
N MET A 263 0.14 -13.60 2.33
CA MET A 263 1.12 -12.90 1.47
C MET A 263 2.27 -12.26 2.25
N LEU A 264 2.04 -11.87 3.50
CA LEU A 264 3.10 -11.41 4.40
C LEU A 264 3.94 -12.58 4.90
N GLU A 265 3.31 -13.72 5.26
CA GLU A 265 3.98 -14.90 5.78
C GLU A 265 4.86 -15.59 4.73
N ASP A 266 4.38 -15.66 3.48
CA ASP A 266 5.11 -16.31 2.38
C ASP A 266 6.12 -15.39 1.66
N GLY A 267 6.21 -14.11 2.07
CA GLY A 267 7.15 -13.12 1.52
C GLY A 267 6.73 -12.51 0.19
N THR A 268 5.52 -12.75 -0.29
CA THR A 268 5.01 -12.18 -1.56
C THR A 268 4.96 -10.65 -1.50
N ILE A 269 4.43 -10.08 -0.40
CA ILE A 269 4.38 -8.61 -0.22
C ILE A 269 5.78 -8.03 -0.14
N ASP A 270 6.70 -8.69 0.57
CA ASP A 270 8.10 -8.25 0.66
C ASP A 270 8.77 -8.19 -0.71
N GLY A 271 8.50 -9.19 -1.56
CA GLY A 271 8.97 -9.19 -2.94
C GLY A 271 8.43 -8.00 -3.75
N TYR A 272 7.16 -7.66 -3.60
CA TYR A 272 6.56 -6.50 -4.28
C TYR A 272 7.08 -5.16 -3.73
N ILE A 273 7.27 -5.03 -2.41
CA ILE A 273 7.88 -3.83 -1.82
C ILE A 273 9.29 -3.62 -2.38
N SER A 274 10.12 -4.66 -2.40
CA SER A 274 11.47 -4.58 -3.00
C SER A 274 11.44 -4.19 -4.48
N GLN A 275 10.45 -4.69 -5.23
CA GLN A 275 10.33 -4.42 -6.66
C GLN A 275 9.88 -2.99 -6.98
N TYR A 276 8.90 -2.45 -6.24
CA TYR A 276 8.24 -1.20 -6.59
C TYR A 276 8.71 -0.03 -5.75
N VAL A 277 8.94 -0.23 -4.46
CA VAL A 277 9.30 0.84 -3.52
C VAL A 277 10.82 0.94 -3.35
N GLY A 278 11.50 -0.19 -3.36
CA GLY A 278 12.94 -0.27 -3.17
C GLY A 278 13.38 -0.34 -1.69
N GLU A 279 14.67 -0.59 -1.49
CA GLU A 279 15.24 -0.86 -0.16
C GLU A 279 15.28 0.38 0.74
N ASP A 280 15.42 1.58 0.17
CA ASP A 280 15.53 2.83 0.93
C ASP A 280 14.26 3.16 1.73
N PHE A 281 13.12 2.64 1.31
CA PHE A 281 11.81 2.83 1.93
C PHE A 281 11.22 1.54 2.49
N ALA A 282 12.00 0.46 2.50
CA ALA A 282 11.59 -0.79 3.11
C ALA A 282 11.38 -0.57 4.62
N TRP A 283 10.32 -1.18 5.14
CA TRP A 283 9.98 -1.05 6.54
C TRP A 283 11.05 -1.74 7.43
N ASN A 284 11.40 -1.11 8.55
CA ASN A 284 12.51 -1.51 9.42
C ASN A 284 12.09 -2.33 10.67
N GLY A 285 10.88 -2.84 10.72
CA GLY A 285 10.41 -3.68 11.82
C GLY A 285 9.69 -2.94 12.96
N ASP A 286 9.42 -1.63 12.84
CA ASP A 286 8.59 -0.92 13.81
C ASP A 286 7.16 -1.47 13.83
N THR A 287 6.56 -1.54 15.02
CA THR A 287 5.14 -1.84 15.15
C THR A 287 4.32 -0.65 14.64
N SER A 288 3.21 -0.93 13.98
CA SER A 288 2.25 0.09 13.60
C SER A 288 1.74 0.87 14.81
N ALA A 289 1.18 2.06 14.60
CA ALA A 289 0.47 2.82 15.64
C ALA A 289 -0.65 2.00 16.32
N SER A 290 -1.21 0.99 15.62
CA SER A 290 -2.18 0.03 16.17
C SER A 290 -1.54 -1.13 16.94
N GLY A 291 -0.21 -1.16 17.13
CA GLY A 291 0.49 -2.22 17.86
C GLY A 291 0.54 -3.56 17.13
N GLN A 292 0.10 -3.65 15.89
CA GLN A 292 0.19 -4.87 15.09
C GLN A 292 1.60 -4.99 14.50
N PRO A 293 2.29 -6.14 14.67
CA PRO A 293 3.50 -6.38 13.95
C PRO A 293 3.18 -6.41 12.45
N THR A 294 3.78 -5.52 11.71
CA THR A 294 3.87 -5.67 10.27
C THR A 294 5.08 -6.54 10.03
N THR A 295 4.91 -7.70 9.45
CA THR A 295 6.02 -8.48 8.93
C THR A 295 6.40 -7.83 7.62
N GLY A 296 7.32 -6.91 7.63
CA GLY A 296 7.89 -6.31 6.45
C GLY A 296 9.33 -6.75 6.27
N VAL A 297 9.87 -6.54 5.08
CA VAL A 297 11.29 -6.80 4.80
C VAL A 297 12.12 -6.05 5.83
N VAL A 298 12.84 -6.78 6.66
CA VAL A 298 13.87 -6.22 7.52
C VAL A 298 15.08 -5.97 6.63
N THR A 299 15.10 -4.85 5.93
CA THR A 299 16.38 -4.39 5.40
C THR A 299 17.09 -3.66 6.52
N SER A 300 18.25 -4.18 6.89
CA SER A 300 19.14 -3.51 7.80
C SER A 300 19.48 -2.15 7.21
N ALA A 301 18.88 -1.09 7.76
CA ALA A 301 19.38 0.26 7.54
C ALA A 301 20.85 0.30 7.93
N LYS A 302 21.72 0.59 6.95
CA LYS A 302 23.10 0.96 7.20
C LYS A 302 23.19 2.42 7.58
#